data_94f6604e33812c6ab2d47d885f86ae00
#
_entry.id   94f6604e33812c6ab2d47d885f86ae00
#
_cell.length_a   1.000
_cell.length_b   1.000
_cell.length_c   1.000
_cell.angle_alpha   90.00
_cell.angle_beta   90.00
_cell.angle_gamma   90.00
#
_symmetry.space_group_name_H-M   'P 1'
#
loop_
_entity.id
_entity.type
_entity.pdbx_description
1 polymer ?
#
loop_
_entity_poly.entity_id
_entity_poly.type
_entity_poly.pdbx_seq_one_letter_code
_entity_poly.pdbx_strand_id
1 'polypeptide(L)'
;MLLIGVWVNRNWILGNWIREVQARSRINFTLRWVPFIYSGKRNIENFFVPKFSKYDAYFFSYPTIFKKYLESNFDEYVERSIILYPHCEPEMGTLEEQVSLLNNAFSIHFYCSADAYKLRDLGLRPEKIRLAFCAVDVDCVPDSSVSRKNNLVVLASRYGPRKGLEILPEIVAARPDLDFIALGRGWEEFISSTSLANAKNFSYIKFNKENRNRILSEATLFISLSNLEGGPVPLIEALDMGVIPIATRTGFAPDLIRDGENGYLLPLVPTASEVLDAIQVALSTKLKINSSGLTWDRITSMTIQDLREIQTNKELTSK
;
A
#
# COMPACT_ATOMS: atom_id res chain seq x y z
N MET A 1 9.13 2.26 -29.54
CA MET A 1 7.95 2.37 -28.67
C MET A 1 7.70 1.01 -28.05
N LEU A 2 7.75 0.91 -26.73
CA LEU A 2 7.50 -0.35 -26.02
C LEU A 2 6.00 -0.62 -25.89
N LEU A 3 5.59 -1.87 -26.07
CA LEU A 3 4.23 -2.32 -25.78
C LEU A 3 4.24 -3.12 -24.47
N ILE A 4 3.50 -2.63 -23.47
CA ILE A 4 3.47 -3.20 -22.13
C ILE A 4 2.10 -3.79 -21.85
N GLY A 5 2.06 -5.08 -21.55
CA GLY A 5 0.86 -5.77 -21.07
C GLY A 5 0.67 -5.54 -19.57
N VAL A 6 -0.52 -5.12 -19.13
CA VAL A 6 -0.80 -4.73 -17.75
C VAL A 6 -1.93 -5.57 -17.16
N TRP A 7 -1.62 -6.40 -16.19
CA TRP A 7 -2.55 -7.24 -15.44
C TRP A 7 -2.85 -6.63 -14.07
N VAL A 8 -3.54 -5.49 -14.09
CA VAL A 8 -3.92 -4.71 -12.91
C VAL A 8 -5.35 -4.23 -13.10
N ASN A 9 -6.15 -4.21 -12.05
CA ASN A 9 -7.46 -3.55 -12.11
C ASN A 9 -7.25 -2.05 -12.30
N ARG A 10 -7.68 -1.54 -13.47
CA ARG A 10 -7.48 -0.16 -13.90
C ARG A 10 -8.02 0.88 -12.90
N ASN A 11 -9.09 0.54 -12.20
CA ASN A 11 -9.79 1.46 -11.30
C ASN A 11 -9.35 1.33 -9.84
N TRP A 12 -8.37 0.49 -9.57
CA TRP A 12 -7.85 0.27 -8.22
C TRP A 12 -6.55 1.06 -7.98
N ILE A 13 -6.14 1.17 -6.71
CA ILE A 13 -4.93 1.90 -6.31
C ILE A 13 -3.66 1.41 -7.04
N LEU A 14 -3.56 0.11 -7.27
CA LEU A 14 -2.45 -0.46 -8.06
C LEU A 14 -2.49 -0.07 -9.54
N GLY A 15 -3.68 0.21 -10.09
CA GLY A 15 -3.83 0.76 -11.43
C GLY A 15 -3.34 2.20 -11.54
N ASN A 16 -3.37 2.97 -10.45
CA ASN A 16 -2.77 4.29 -10.41
C ASN A 16 -1.26 4.24 -10.61
N TRP A 17 -0.60 3.24 -10.02
CA TRP A 17 0.83 3.06 -10.15
C TRP A 17 1.30 3.15 -11.61
N ILE A 18 0.78 2.28 -12.47
CA ILE A 18 1.25 2.24 -13.86
C ILE A 18 0.77 3.46 -14.67
N ARG A 19 -0.38 4.06 -14.33
CA ARG A 19 -0.82 5.32 -14.95
C ARG A 19 0.11 6.48 -14.60
N GLU A 20 0.53 6.58 -13.34
CA GLU A 20 1.45 7.61 -12.88
C GLU A 20 2.84 7.43 -13.50
N VAL A 21 3.29 6.18 -13.64
CA VAL A 21 4.51 5.86 -14.39
C VAL A 21 4.38 6.33 -15.84
N GLN A 22 3.25 6.06 -16.51
CA GLN A 22 3.02 6.49 -17.89
C GLN A 22 2.98 8.02 -18.01
N ALA A 23 2.27 8.69 -17.11
CA ALA A 23 2.10 10.15 -17.15
C ALA A 23 3.43 10.90 -16.96
N ARG A 24 4.35 10.35 -16.16
CA ARG A 24 5.65 10.97 -15.84
C ARG A 24 6.79 10.47 -16.69
N SER A 25 6.60 9.36 -17.41
CA SER A 25 7.65 8.78 -18.23
C SER A 25 7.94 9.64 -19.46
N ARG A 26 9.24 9.85 -19.73
CA ARG A 26 9.72 10.39 -21.01
C ARG A 26 9.96 9.29 -22.06
N ILE A 27 9.74 8.02 -21.70
CA ILE A 27 9.84 6.91 -22.62
C ILE A 27 8.50 6.74 -23.32
N ASN A 28 8.53 6.62 -24.64
CA ASN A 28 7.32 6.35 -25.41
C ASN A 28 6.94 4.87 -25.29
N PHE A 29 5.86 4.59 -24.56
CA PHE A 29 5.29 3.24 -24.45
C PHE A 29 3.76 3.27 -24.46
N THR A 30 3.19 2.15 -24.88
CA THR A 30 1.73 1.94 -24.92
C THR A 30 1.33 0.89 -23.89
N LEU A 31 0.34 1.20 -23.06
CA LEU A 31 -0.24 0.23 -22.14
C LEU A 31 -1.40 -0.52 -22.77
N ARG A 32 -1.40 -1.84 -22.61
CA ARG A 32 -2.53 -2.71 -22.89
C ARG A 32 -3.04 -3.32 -21.59
N TRP A 33 -4.17 -2.82 -21.13
CA TRP A 33 -4.84 -3.35 -19.95
C TRP A 33 -5.48 -4.69 -20.29
N VAL A 34 -5.04 -5.72 -19.58
CA VAL A 34 -5.60 -7.06 -19.76
C VAL A 34 -6.73 -7.22 -18.75
N PRO A 35 -7.96 -7.49 -19.20
CA PRO A 35 -9.06 -7.73 -18.30
C PRO A 35 -8.78 -8.98 -17.47
N PHE A 36 -8.87 -8.85 -16.14
CA PHE A 36 -8.93 -9.98 -15.26
C PHE A 36 -10.00 -9.73 -14.19
N ILE A 37 -10.70 -10.78 -13.80
CA ILE A 37 -11.71 -10.70 -12.76
C ILE A 37 -11.07 -11.28 -11.50
N TYR A 38 -10.74 -10.41 -10.55
CA TYR A 38 -10.43 -10.84 -9.20
C TYR A 38 -11.76 -11.11 -8.49
N SER A 39 -12.12 -12.39 -8.33
CA SER A 39 -13.18 -12.79 -7.44
C SER A 39 -12.59 -13.64 -6.33
N GLY A 40 -12.55 -13.12 -5.13
CA GLY A 40 -12.11 -13.84 -3.92
C GLY A 40 -12.99 -15.05 -3.56
N LYS A 41 -13.92 -15.46 -4.43
CA LYS A 41 -14.85 -16.58 -4.22
C LYS A 41 -15.15 -17.43 -5.45
N ARG A 42 -14.52 -17.20 -6.59
CA ARG A 42 -14.72 -18.03 -7.79
C ARG A 42 -13.39 -18.55 -8.30
N ASN A 43 -13.26 -19.86 -8.40
CA ASN A 43 -12.23 -20.52 -9.17
C ASN A 43 -12.23 -19.91 -10.58
N ILE A 44 -11.18 -19.17 -10.91
CA ILE A 44 -11.02 -18.59 -12.25
C ILE A 44 -10.41 -19.69 -13.11
N GLU A 45 -11.22 -20.66 -13.49
CA GLU A 45 -10.79 -21.79 -14.31
C GLU A 45 -10.66 -21.44 -15.81
N ASN A 46 -11.16 -20.28 -16.24
CA ASN A 46 -11.16 -19.87 -17.65
C ASN A 46 -10.60 -18.45 -17.82
N PHE A 47 -9.31 -18.29 -17.59
CA PHE A 47 -8.60 -17.11 -18.07
C PHE A 47 -8.30 -17.27 -19.55
N PHE A 48 -8.85 -16.39 -20.37
CA PHE A 48 -8.37 -16.21 -21.74
C PHE A 48 -6.99 -15.58 -21.66
N VAL A 49 -5.95 -16.41 -21.76
CA VAL A 49 -4.57 -15.96 -21.79
C VAL A 49 -4.30 -15.41 -23.20
N PRO A 50 -4.18 -14.07 -23.39
CA PRO A 50 -3.87 -13.53 -24.71
C PRO A 50 -2.51 -14.06 -25.16
N LYS A 51 -2.27 -14.20 -26.48
CA LYS A 51 -0.98 -14.59 -27.01
C LYS A 51 0.13 -13.66 -26.50
N PHE A 52 1.03 -14.16 -25.67
CA PHE A 52 2.05 -13.41 -24.94
C PHE A 52 3.17 -12.84 -25.80
N SER A 53 3.47 -13.42 -26.96
CA SER A 53 4.50 -12.96 -27.88
C SER A 53 4.38 -11.50 -28.35
N LYS A 54 3.33 -10.81 -27.88
CA LYS A 54 2.94 -9.48 -28.36
C LYS A 54 3.53 -8.32 -27.55
N TYR A 55 3.99 -8.56 -26.32
CA TYR A 55 4.41 -7.48 -25.44
C TYR A 55 5.92 -7.43 -25.26
N ASP A 56 6.46 -6.25 -25.09
CA ASP A 56 7.88 -6.03 -24.80
C ASP A 56 8.19 -6.22 -23.31
N ALA A 57 7.24 -5.85 -22.44
CA ALA A 57 7.29 -6.08 -21.01
C ALA A 57 5.91 -6.43 -20.46
N TYR A 58 5.90 -7.03 -19.28
CA TYR A 58 4.69 -7.52 -18.58
C TYR A 58 4.67 -6.98 -17.16
N PHE A 59 3.51 -6.48 -16.73
CA PHE A 59 3.34 -5.87 -15.43
C PHE A 59 2.19 -6.53 -14.69
N PHE A 60 2.49 -7.20 -13.57
CA PHE A 60 1.52 -7.94 -12.77
C PHE A 60 1.31 -7.28 -11.41
N SER A 61 0.04 -7.12 -11.00
CA SER A 61 -0.29 -6.53 -9.70
C SER A 61 -0.07 -7.44 -8.51
N TYR A 62 0.04 -8.75 -8.75
CA TYR A 62 0.21 -9.77 -7.70
C TYR A 62 0.98 -10.99 -8.18
N PRO A 63 1.75 -11.65 -7.29
CA PRO A 63 2.41 -12.93 -7.60
C PRO A 63 1.43 -14.03 -8.03
N THR A 64 0.23 -14.08 -7.48
CA THR A 64 -0.79 -15.07 -7.83
C THR A 64 -1.24 -14.98 -9.28
N ILE A 65 -1.27 -13.78 -9.86
CA ILE A 65 -1.58 -13.59 -11.28
C ILE A 65 -0.41 -14.10 -12.13
N PHE A 66 0.81 -13.76 -11.74
CA PHE A 66 2.03 -14.22 -12.41
C PHE A 66 2.14 -15.76 -12.38
N LYS A 67 1.85 -16.40 -11.24
CA LYS A 67 1.83 -17.87 -11.11
C LYS A 67 0.92 -18.53 -12.14
N LYS A 68 -0.32 -18.04 -12.30
CA LYS A 68 -1.27 -18.57 -13.29
C LYS A 68 -0.76 -18.47 -14.73
N TYR A 69 0.02 -17.44 -15.00
CA TYR A 69 0.61 -17.26 -16.33
C TYR A 69 1.76 -18.22 -16.57
N LEU A 70 2.61 -18.50 -15.59
CA LEU A 70 3.65 -19.51 -15.67
C LEU A 70 3.08 -20.91 -15.95
N GLU A 71 1.99 -21.26 -15.29
CA GLU A 71 1.27 -22.53 -15.51
C GLU A 71 0.71 -22.66 -16.93
N SER A 72 0.69 -21.60 -17.72
CA SER A 72 0.15 -21.53 -19.10
C SER A 72 1.23 -21.46 -20.19
N ASN A 73 2.45 -21.99 -19.96
CA ASN A 73 3.60 -21.95 -20.89
C ASN A 73 4.10 -20.53 -21.20
N PHE A 74 4.27 -19.72 -20.17
CA PHE A 74 4.76 -18.34 -20.25
C PHE A 74 6.30 -18.22 -20.18
N ASP A 75 7.02 -19.33 -20.17
CA ASP A 75 8.45 -19.40 -19.83
C ASP A 75 9.34 -18.45 -20.65
N GLU A 76 9.02 -18.23 -21.92
CA GLU A 76 9.75 -17.31 -22.80
C GLU A 76 9.74 -15.83 -22.37
N TYR A 77 8.78 -15.42 -21.48
CA TYR A 77 8.51 -14.02 -21.19
C TYR A 77 8.72 -13.63 -19.73
N VAL A 78 9.05 -14.60 -18.90
CA VAL A 78 9.22 -14.42 -17.45
C VAL A 78 10.27 -13.37 -17.12
N GLU A 79 11.38 -13.37 -17.86
CA GLU A 79 12.48 -12.41 -17.69
C GLU A 79 12.16 -10.98 -18.15
N ARG A 80 10.94 -10.73 -18.60
CA ARG A 80 10.42 -9.40 -18.96
C ARG A 80 9.27 -8.98 -18.05
N SER A 81 9.08 -9.69 -16.93
CA SER A 81 7.95 -9.50 -16.02
C SER A 81 8.35 -8.67 -14.80
N ILE A 82 7.63 -7.60 -14.56
CA ILE A 82 7.70 -6.78 -13.35
C ILE A 82 6.49 -7.14 -12.48
N ILE A 83 6.73 -7.52 -11.23
CA ILE A 83 5.68 -7.94 -10.30
C ILE A 83 5.58 -6.95 -9.16
N LEU A 84 4.37 -6.44 -8.89
CA LEU A 84 4.09 -5.75 -7.63
C LEU A 84 3.85 -6.78 -6.53
N TYR A 85 4.49 -6.55 -5.40
CA TYR A 85 4.33 -7.35 -4.18
C TYR A 85 3.78 -6.45 -3.07
N PRO A 86 2.44 -6.28 -2.99
CA PRO A 86 1.84 -5.38 -2.01
C PRO A 86 2.00 -5.88 -0.58
N HIS A 87 1.77 -7.16 -0.32
CA HIS A 87 1.96 -7.86 0.94
C HIS A 87 1.84 -9.37 0.73
N CYS A 88 2.33 -10.16 1.67
CA CYS A 88 2.14 -11.59 1.67
C CYS A 88 0.69 -11.96 2.01
N GLU A 89 0.08 -12.83 1.20
CA GLU A 89 -1.25 -13.38 1.46
C GLU A 89 -1.20 -14.92 1.42
N PRO A 90 -2.08 -15.63 2.16
CA PRO A 90 -2.11 -17.10 2.19
C PRO A 90 -2.25 -17.73 0.80
N GLU A 91 -2.99 -17.08 -0.10
CA GLU A 91 -3.23 -17.54 -1.46
C GLU A 91 -1.96 -17.56 -2.35
N MET A 92 -0.91 -16.90 -1.91
CA MET A 92 0.38 -16.90 -2.61
C MET A 92 1.17 -18.20 -2.43
N GLY A 93 0.75 -19.09 -1.52
CA GLY A 93 1.45 -20.31 -1.14
C GLY A 93 2.50 -20.09 -0.06
N THR A 94 3.36 -21.09 0.17
CA THR A 94 4.45 -20.97 1.15
C THR A 94 5.48 -19.93 0.70
N LEU A 95 6.30 -19.45 1.62
CA LEU A 95 7.34 -18.46 1.29
C LEU A 95 8.39 -19.04 0.33
N GLU A 96 8.70 -20.32 0.45
CA GLU A 96 9.62 -21.05 -0.45
C GLU A 96 9.02 -21.15 -1.86
N GLU A 97 7.73 -21.45 -1.99
CA GLU A 97 7.04 -21.43 -3.27
C GLU A 97 7.05 -20.05 -3.90
N GLN A 98 6.85 -18.99 -3.09
CA GLN A 98 6.92 -17.62 -3.56
C GLN A 98 8.33 -17.26 -4.04
N VAL A 99 9.38 -17.64 -3.31
CA VAL A 99 10.77 -17.42 -3.72
C VAL A 99 11.07 -18.11 -5.06
N SER A 100 10.67 -19.38 -5.20
CA SER A 100 10.84 -20.13 -6.44
C SER A 100 10.12 -19.44 -7.61
N LEU A 101 8.87 -19.02 -7.41
CA LEU A 101 8.07 -18.32 -8.39
C LEU A 101 8.71 -16.98 -8.79
N LEU A 102 9.05 -16.14 -7.82
CA LEU A 102 9.52 -14.78 -8.03
C LEU A 102 10.92 -14.71 -8.63
N ASN A 103 11.75 -15.71 -8.38
CA ASN A 103 13.07 -15.81 -9.02
C ASN A 103 13.01 -15.98 -10.55
N ASN A 104 11.86 -16.28 -11.14
CA ASN A 104 11.67 -16.28 -12.59
C ASN A 104 11.42 -14.87 -13.16
N ALA A 105 10.86 -13.94 -12.40
CA ALA A 105 10.56 -12.60 -12.88
C ALA A 105 11.82 -11.76 -13.14
N PHE A 106 11.68 -10.67 -13.89
CA PHE A 106 12.74 -9.68 -14.07
C PHE A 106 12.99 -8.93 -12.75
N SER A 107 11.95 -8.30 -12.19
CA SER A 107 12.03 -7.55 -10.94
C SER A 107 10.74 -7.66 -10.11
N ILE A 108 10.88 -7.49 -8.81
CA ILE A 108 9.78 -7.49 -7.85
C ILE A 108 9.78 -6.18 -7.09
N HIS A 109 8.68 -5.43 -7.18
CA HIS A 109 8.49 -4.15 -6.53
C HIS A 109 7.76 -4.34 -5.20
N PHE A 110 8.51 -4.40 -4.12
CA PHE A 110 7.99 -4.58 -2.77
C PHE A 110 7.48 -3.27 -2.17
N TYR A 111 6.37 -3.36 -1.45
CA TYR A 111 5.78 -2.21 -0.74
C TYR A 111 6.38 -1.99 0.64
N CYS A 112 7.07 -2.98 1.21
CA CYS A 112 7.79 -2.84 2.48
C CYS A 112 9.09 -3.64 2.47
N SER A 113 10.03 -3.22 3.30
CA SER A 113 11.33 -3.90 3.43
C SER A 113 11.21 -5.27 4.11
N ALA A 114 10.27 -5.40 5.04
CA ALA A 114 10.09 -6.63 5.82
C ALA A 114 9.79 -7.85 4.92
N ASP A 115 8.86 -7.71 3.98
CA ASP A 115 8.55 -8.78 3.03
C ASP A 115 9.72 -9.06 2.07
N ALA A 116 10.37 -7.99 1.58
CA ALA A 116 11.51 -8.13 0.68
C ALA A 116 12.68 -8.89 1.33
N TYR A 117 13.04 -8.52 2.55
CA TYR A 117 14.15 -9.15 3.27
C TYR A 117 13.81 -10.56 3.72
N LYS A 118 12.58 -10.81 4.16
CA LYS A 118 12.11 -12.14 4.49
C LYS A 118 12.27 -13.13 3.33
N LEU A 119 11.86 -12.71 2.11
CA LEU A 119 12.00 -13.56 0.92
C LEU A 119 13.46 -13.64 0.45
N ARG A 120 14.26 -12.58 0.58
CA ARG A 120 15.70 -12.60 0.31
C ARG A 120 16.42 -13.64 1.19
N ASP A 121 16.12 -13.65 2.49
CA ASP A 121 16.76 -14.56 3.44
C ASP A 121 16.37 -16.03 3.19
N LEU A 122 15.29 -16.27 2.44
CA LEU A 122 14.86 -17.58 1.92
C LEU A 122 15.35 -17.87 0.49
N GLY A 123 16.19 -17.01 -0.11
CA GLY A 123 16.82 -17.26 -1.40
C GLY A 123 16.25 -16.48 -2.58
N LEU A 124 15.41 -15.46 -2.37
CA LEU A 124 15.09 -14.52 -3.43
C LEU A 124 16.33 -13.71 -3.80
N ARG A 125 16.67 -13.71 -5.10
CA ARG A 125 17.88 -13.06 -5.62
C ARG A 125 17.83 -11.55 -5.37
N PRO A 126 18.85 -10.95 -4.71
CA PRO A 126 18.85 -9.53 -4.31
C PRO A 126 18.71 -8.57 -5.50
N GLU A 127 19.29 -8.90 -6.66
CA GLU A 127 19.23 -8.06 -7.85
C GLU A 127 17.82 -7.89 -8.44
N LYS A 128 16.89 -8.76 -8.04
CA LYS A 128 15.48 -8.67 -8.45
C LYS A 128 14.63 -7.79 -7.53
N ILE A 129 15.14 -7.43 -6.36
CA ILE A 129 14.39 -6.71 -5.33
C ILE A 129 14.40 -5.21 -5.65
N ARG A 130 13.22 -4.60 -5.65
CA ARG A 130 13.01 -3.15 -5.68
C ARG A 130 12.16 -2.77 -4.47
N LEU A 131 12.70 -1.96 -3.56
CA LEU A 131 11.92 -1.36 -2.47
C LEU A 131 11.17 -0.15 -3.02
N ALA A 132 10.00 -0.41 -3.56
CA ALA A 132 9.23 0.58 -4.28
C ALA A 132 8.38 1.44 -3.35
N PHE A 133 7.82 0.84 -2.29
CA PHE A 133 6.82 1.46 -1.41
C PHE A 133 5.59 1.94 -2.20
N CYS A 134 4.78 2.81 -1.60
CA CYS A 134 3.74 3.57 -2.30
C CYS A 134 4.17 5.04 -2.43
N ALA A 135 3.39 5.84 -3.11
CA ALA A 135 3.57 7.28 -3.16
C ALA A 135 2.29 8.00 -2.74
N VAL A 136 2.46 9.21 -2.24
CA VAL A 136 1.34 10.11 -1.93
C VAL A 136 0.78 10.68 -3.22
N ASP A 137 -0.55 10.77 -3.32
CA ASP A 137 -1.21 11.44 -4.43
C ASP A 137 -0.80 12.92 -4.48
N VAL A 138 -0.57 13.44 -5.69
CA VAL A 138 -0.14 14.84 -5.90
C VAL A 138 -1.15 15.88 -5.40
N ASP A 139 -2.40 15.49 -5.23
CA ASP A 139 -3.47 16.32 -4.67
C ASP A 139 -3.63 16.15 -3.14
N CYS A 140 -2.79 15.36 -2.51
CA CYS A 140 -2.70 15.27 -1.06
C CYS A 140 -1.86 16.43 -0.52
N VAL A 141 -2.49 17.56 -0.36
CA VAL A 141 -1.86 18.80 0.09
C VAL A 141 -2.57 19.35 1.31
N PRO A 142 -1.85 20.00 2.24
CA PRO A 142 -2.45 20.65 3.39
C PRO A 142 -3.50 21.70 2.96
N ASP A 143 -4.65 21.69 3.62
CA ASP A 143 -5.66 22.72 3.46
C ASP A 143 -5.32 23.91 4.39
N SER A 144 -4.84 24.99 3.78
CA SER A 144 -4.44 26.19 4.51
C SER A 144 -5.61 27.00 5.10
N SER A 145 -6.85 26.66 4.74
CA SER A 145 -8.05 27.32 5.27
C SER A 145 -8.45 26.84 6.66
N VAL A 146 -7.88 25.74 7.14
CA VAL A 146 -8.17 25.15 8.45
C VAL A 146 -6.95 25.15 9.36
N SER A 147 -7.22 25.20 10.67
CA SER A 147 -6.18 25.11 11.70
C SER A 147 -6.15 23.71 12.31
N ARG A 148 -4.96 23.27 12.68
CA ARG A 148 -4.76 22.00 13.40
C ARG A 148 -5.43 22.05 14.75
N LYS A 149 -6.17 21.00 15.08
CA LYS A 149 -6.84 20.81 16.38
C LYS A 149 -5.92 20.00 17.29
N ASN A 150 -5.91 20.32 18.57
CA ASN A 150 -5.04 19.62 19.54
C ASN A 150 -5.61 18.26 20.00
N ASN A 151 -6.86 17.96 19.67
CA ASN A 151 -7.59 16.80 20.16
C ASN A 151 -8.17 15.91 19.06
N LEU A 152 -7.82 16.11 17.80
CA LEU A 152 -8.38 15.33 16.69
C LEU A 152 -7.51 14.13 16.34
N VAL A 153 -8.11 12.95 16.41
CA VAL A 153 -7.54 11.66 16.05
C VAL A 153 -8.23 11.11 14.80
N VAL A 154 -7.45 10.72 13.79
CA VAL A 154 -8.00 10.21 12.52
C VAL A 154 -7.59 8.77 12.29
N LEU A 155 -8.55 7.93 11.89
CA LEU A 155 -8.35 6.60 11.32
C LEU A 155 -8.80 6.64 9.88
N ALA A 156 -7.89 6.45 8.91
CA ALA A 156 -8.23 6.49 7.50
C ALA A 156 -8.03 5.10 6.86
N SER A 157 -9.13 4.40 6.60
CA SER A 157 -9.11 3.10 5.94
C SER A 157 -10.49 2.69 5.41
N ARG A 158 -10.49 1.73 4.47
CA ARG A 158 -11.68 0.91 4.27
C ARG A 158 -11.81 -0.03 5.48
N TYR A 159 -13.01 -0.20 6.02
CA TYR A 159 -13.26 -1.20 7.06
C TYR A 159 -12.99 -2.62 6.54
N GLY A 160 -12.44 -3.47 7.39
CA GLY A 160 -12.21 -4.89 7.10
C GLY A 160 -11.54 -5.61 8.26
N PRO A 161 -11.61 -6.97 8.30
CA PRO A 161 -11.16 -7.78 9.45
C PRO A 161 -9.69 -7.56 9.83
N ARG A 162 -8.83 -7.30 8.86
CA ARG A 162 -7.38 -7.10 9.10
C ARG A 162 -7.01 -5.68 9.56
N LYS A 163 -7.99 -4.84 9.85
CA LYS A 163 -7.75 -3.46 10.29
C LYS A 163 -7.61 -3.29 11.80
N GLY A 164 -7.82 -4.37 12.59
CA GLY A 164 -7.62 -4.38 14.04
C GLY A 164 -8.50 -3.38 14.78
N LEU A 165 -9.73 -3.15 14.29
CA LEU A 165 -10.59 -2.09 14.78
C LEU A 165 -11.49 -2.55 15.94
N GLU A 166 -11.38 -3.79 16.36
CA GLU A 166 -12.21 -4.40 17.41
C GLU A 166 -12.05 -3.69 18.76
N ILE A 167 -10.85 -3.15 19.02
CA ILE A 167 -10.53 -2.39 20.25
C ILE A 167 -10.90 -0.90 20.17
N LEU A 168 -11.31 -0.39 19.01
CA LEU A 168 -11.60 1.02 18.82
C LEU A 168 -12.73 1.56 19.72
N PRO A 169 -13.83 0.82 19.95
CA PRO A 169 -14.89 1.28 20.87
C PRO A 169 -14.40 1.55 22.29
N GLU A 170 -13.48 0.72 22.80
CA GLU A 170 -12.87 0.88 24.11
C GLU A 170 -11.96 2.13 24.14
N ILE A 171 -11.14 2.34 23.12
CA ILE A 171 -10.26 3.50 23.00
C ILE A 171 -11.06 4.80 22.97
N VAL A 172 -12.12 4.87 22.18
CA VAL A 172 -12.98 6.04 22.05
C VAL A 172 -13.68 6.35 23.39
N ALA A 173 -14.19 5.33 24.08
CA ALA A 173 -14.84 5.50 25.37
C ALA A 173 -13.87 5.97 26.48
N ALA A 174 -12.62 5.52 26.45
CA ALA A 174 -11.59 5.88 27.42
C ALA A 174 -11.05 7.32 27.26
N ARG A 175 -11.27 7.96 26.10
CA ARG A 175 -10.76 9.30 25.79
C ARG A 175 -11.87 10.24 25.33
N PRO A 176 -12.80 10.62 26.24
CA PRO A 176 -13.90 11.56 25.94
C PRO A 176 -13.39 12.99 25.65
N ASP A 177 -12.14 13.29 25.95
CA ASP A 177 -11.45 14.55 25.69
C ASP A 177 -10.93 14.65 24.21
N LEU A 178 -10.92 13.55 23.48
CA LEU A 178 -10.47 13.51 22.08
C LEU A 178 -11.65 13.30 21.14
N ASP A 179 -11.57 13.92 19.96
CA ASP A 179 -12.48 13.69 18.85
C ASP A 179 -11.88 12.64 17.88
N PHE A 180 -12.62 11.61 17.57
CA PHE A 180 -12.20 10.56 16.67
C PHE A 180 -12.97 10.64 15.35
N ILE A 181 -12.26 10.61 14.23
CA ILE A 181 -12.85 10.53 12.89
C ILE A 181 -12.39 9.26 12.18
N ALA A 182 -13.36 8.42 11.83
CA ALA A 182 -13.13 7.35 10.85
C ALA A 182 -13.37 7.90 9.43
N LEU A 183 -12.31 7.99 8.63
CA LEU A 183 -12.38 8.40 7.23
C LEU A 183 -12.23 7.19 6.31
N GLY A 184 -13.27 6.83 5.56
CA GLY A 184 -13.15 5.63 4.74
C GLY A 184 -14.45 5.16 4.10
N ARG A 185 -14.55 3.83 3.93
CA ARG A 185 -15.73 3.17 3.36
C ARG A 185 -16.02 1.88 4.11
N GLY A 186 -17.31 1.53 4.21
CA GLY A 186 -17.76 0.24 4.76
C GLY A 186 -17.72 0.14 6.28
N TRP A 187 -17.79 1.26 6.99
CA TRP A 187 -17.79 1.32 8.45
C TRP A 187 -19.18 1.22 9.08
N GLU A 188 -20.24 1.33 8.26
CA GLU A 188 -21.62 1.50 8.70
C GLU A 188 -22.07 0.37 9.63
N GLU A 189 -21.83 -0.89 9.25
CA GLU A 189 -22.24 -2.07 10.02
C GLU A 189 -21.45 -2.18 11.34
N PHE A 190 -20.13 -1.97 11.29
CA PHE A 190 -19.29 -2.00 12.48
C PHE A 190 -19.72 -0.94 13.50
N ILE A 191 -19.96 0.28 13.04
CA ILE A 191 -20.41 1.36 13.92
C ILE A 191 -21.75 1.01 14.57
N SER A 192 -22.73 0.57 13.76
CA SER A 192 -24.09 0.24 14.27
C SER A 192 -24.11 -0.94 15.24
N SER A 193 -23.13 -1.85 15.13
CA SER A 193 -23.02 -3.04 16.01
C SER A 193 -22.18 -2.81 17.27
N THR A 194 -21.65 -1.59 17.46
CA THR A 194 -20.78 -1.26 18.61
C THR A 194 -21.25 -0.01 19.35
N SER A 195 -20.60 0.29 20.49
CA SER A 195 -20.86 1.52 21.26
C SER A 195 -20.52 2.81 20.49
N LEU A 196 -19.80 2.73 19.38
CA LEU A 196 -19.47 3.87 18.54
C LEU A 196 -20.71 4.57 17.97
N ALA A 197 -21.82 3.84 17.78
CA ALA A 197 -23.09 4.40 17.31
C ALA A 197 -23.62 5.55 18.20
N ASN A 198 -23.31 5.52 19.50
CA ASN A 198 -23.77 6.48 20.49
C ASN A 198 -22.64 7.34 21.08
N ALA A 199 -21.40 7.16 20.61
CA ALA A 199 -20.25 7.92 21.11
C ALA A 199 -20.29 9.37 20.59
N LYS A 200 -20.34 10.34 21.51
CA LYS A 200 -20.43 11.77 21.15
C LYS A 200 -19.15 12.32 20.54
N ASN A 201 -18.03 11.68 20.82
CA ASN A 201 -16.69 12.05 20.38
C ASN A 201 -16.19 11.17 19.21
N PHE A 202 -17.09 10.46 18.49
CA PHE A 202 -16.76 9.67 17.31
C PHE A 202 -17.63 10.08 16.12
N SER A 203 -17.00 10.19 14.96
CA SER A 203 -17.66 10.52 13.70
C SER A 203 -17.16 9.63 12.57
N TYR A 204 -18.03 9.29 11.62
CA TYR A 204 -17.67 8.60 10.40
C TYR A 204 -17.92 9.50 9.18
N ILE A 205 -16.91 9.62 8.34
CA ILE A 205 -16.96 10.42 7.12
C ILE A 205 -16.55 9.54 5.93
N LYS A 206 -17.40 9.48 4.92
CA LYS A 206 -17.06 8.77 3.67
C LYS A 206 -15.89 9.43 2.98
N PHE A 207 -14.97 8.58 2.50
CA PHE A 207 -13.78 9.05 1.81
C PHE A 207 -14.11 9.79 0.52
N ASN A 208 -13.58 10.99 0.41
CA ASN A 208 -13.27 11.69 -0.83
C ASN A 208 -11.98 12.50 -0.62
N LYS A 209 -11.39 13.02 -1.68
CA LYS A 209 -10.08 13.71 -1.62
C LYS A 209 -10.14 15.03 -0.83
N GLU A 210 -11.23 15.76 -0.94
CA GLU A 210 -11.45 17.00 -0.20
C GLU A 210 -11.55 16.73 1.30
N ASN A 211 -12.38 15.79 1.73
CA ASN A 211 -12.48 15.37 3.12
C ASN A 211 -11.13 14.89 3.66
N ARG A 212 -10.36 14.11 2.88
CA ARG A 212 -9.02 13.68 3.27
C ARG A 212 -8.14 14.86 3.60
N ASN A 213 -8.00 15.80 2.67
CA ASN A 213 -7.11 16.95 2.83
C ASN A 213 -7.51 17.79 4.03
N ARG A 214 -8.80 18.14 4.15
CA ARG A 214 -9.30 18.92 5.25
C ARG A 214 -9.09 18.21 6.60
N ILE A 215 -9.51 16.94 6.73
CA ILE A 215 -9.47 16.20 7.99
C ILE A 215 -8.03 15.96 8.45
N LEU A 216 -7.11 15.55 7.52
CA LEU A 216 -5.71 15.38 7.88
C LEU A 216 -5.02 16.71 8.20
N SER A 217 -5.43 17.83 7.58
CA SER A 217 -4.90 19.15 7.95
C SER A 217 -5.33 19.59 9.35
N GLU A 218 -6.55 19.22 9.79
CA GLU A 218 -7.05 19.48 11.12
C GLU A 218 -6.46 18.52 12.17
N ALA A 219 -6.04 17.30 11.79
CA ALA A 219 -5.70 16.22 12.71
C ALA A 219 -4.37 16.42 13.45
N THR A 220 -4.33 16.02 14.71
CA THR A 220 -3.11 15.91 15.52
C THR A 220 -2.50 14.53 15.42
N LEU A 221 -3.32 13.49 15.53
CA LEU A 221 -2.89 12.10 15.49
C LEU A 221 -3.54 11.34 14.33
N PHE A 222 -2.79 10.43 13.75
CA PHE A 222 -3.27 9.41 12.84
C PHE A 222 -3.05 8.04 13.46
N ILE A 223 -4.08 7.17 13.47
CA ILE A 223 -3.97 5.83 14.04
C ILE A 223 -4.22 4.78 12.96
N SER A 224 -3.33 3.78 12.87
CA SER A 224 -3.46 2.59 12.03
C SER A 224 -3.23 1.33 12.85
N LEU A 225 -4.29 0.55 13.09
CA LEU A 225 -4.28 -0.67 13.92
C LEU A 225 -4.23 -1.96 13.08
N SER A 226 -3.95 -1.84 11.79
CA SER A 226 -3.96 -3.00 10.88
C SER A 226 -2.98 -4.08 11.30
N ASN A 227 -3.40 -5.34 11.24
CA ASN A 227 -2.54 -6.50 11.51
C ASN A 227 -1.87 -7.06 10.24
N LEU A 228 -2.30 -6.62 9.06
CA LEU A 228 -1.70 -6.98 7.78
C LEU A 228 -1.82 -5.82 6.78
N GLU A 229 -0.69 -5.28 6.38
CA GLU A 229 -0.55 -4.26 5.34
C GLU A 229 0.72 -4.49 4.52
N GLY A 230 0.72 -3.98 3.28
CA GLY A 230 1.97 -3.79 2.54
C GLY A 230 2.41 -2.34 2.63
N GLY A 231 1.48 -1.42 2.31
CA GLY A 231 1.73 0.00 2.33
C GLY A 231 0.46 0.79 2.60
N PRO A 232 0.14 1.12 3.86
CA PRO A 232 -1.03 1.93 4.18
C PRO A 232 -0.83 3.37 3.70
N VAL A 233 -1.29 3.69 2.49
CA VAL A 233 -1.18 5.04 1.90
C VAL A 233 -1.60 6.15 2.86
N PRO A 234 -2.67 6.01 3.67
CA PRO A 234 -3.01 7.04 4.65
C PRO A 234 -1.92 7.37 5.67
N LEU A 235 -0.99 6.45 5.95
CA LEU A 235 0.15 6.72 6.82
C LEU A 235 1.13 7.73 6.18
N ILE A 236 1.45 7.55 4.90
CA ILE A 236 2.33 8.51 4.20
C ILE A 236 1.63 9.85 3.97
N GLU A 237 0.33 9.85 3.74
CA GLU A 237 -0.49 11.07 3.66
C GLU A 237 -0.46 11.84 5.00
N ALA A 238 -0.60 11.13 6.12
CA ALA A 238 -0.51 11.72 7.46
C ALA A 238 0.88 12.32 7.75
N LEU A 239 1.96 11.60 7.44
CA LEU A 239 3.33 12.08 7.58
C LEU A 239 3.57 13.34 6.74
N ASP A 240 3.16 13.34 5.47
CA ASP A 240 3.35 14.47 4.56
C ASP A 240 2.53 15.70 4.97
N MET A 241 1.42 15.49 5.69
CA MET A 241 0.63 16.58 6.30
C MET A 241 1.08 16.95 7.72
N GLY A 242 2.16 16.36 8.23
CA GLY A 242 2.70 16.66 9.56
C GLY A 242 1.83 16.16 10.71
N VAL A 243 1.03 15.11 10.49
CA VAL A 243 0.20 14.44 11.51
C VAL A 243 1.04 13.37 12.18
N ILE A 244 1.00 13.26 13.50
CA ILE A 244 1.76 12.27 14.27
C ILE A 244 1.15 10.88 14.04
N PRO A 245 1.86 9.91 13.46
CA PRO A 245 1.34 8.57 13.28
C PRO A 245 1.56 7.70 14.52
N ILE A 246 0.55 6.89 14.83
CA ILE A 246 0.61 5.76 15.74
C ILE A 246 0.18 4.54 14.92
N ALA A 247 1.07 3.60 14.67
CA ALA A 247 0.78 2.49 13.77
C ALA A 247 1.34 1.16 14.27
N THR A 248 0.64 0.08 13.97
CA THR A 248 1.15 -1.27 14.19
C THR A 248 2.36 -1.56 13.30
N ARG A 249 3.25 -2.45 13.76
CA ARG A 249 4.47 -2.88 13.04
C ARG A 249 4.13 -3.77 11.85
N THR A 250 3.41 -3.24 10.85
CA THR A 250 3.05 -3.96 9.62
C THR A 250 3.29 -3.11 8.38
N GLY A 251 3.49 -3.78 7.24
CA GLY A 251 3.81 -3.12 5.98
C GLY A 251 5.01 -2.20 6.12
N PHE A 252 4.95 -1.04 5.50
CA PHE A 252 6.04 -0.06 5.56
C PHE A 252 6.02 0.84 6.81
N ALA A 253 5.13 0.65 7.78
CA ALA A 253 5.14 1.48 8.99
C ALA A 253 6.51 1.45 9.71
N PRO A 254 7.18 0.30 9.89
CA PRO A 254 8.52 0.26 10.45
C PRO A 254 9.62 0.88 9.57
N ASP A 255 9.37 1.01 8.27
CA ASP A 255 10.32 1.65 7.35
C ASP A 255 10.28 3.19 7.45
N LEU A 256 9.16 3.75 7.88
CA LEU A 256 8.89 5.19 7.88
C LEU A 256 8.85 5.81 9.27
N ILE A 257 8.38 5.06 10.26
CA ILE A 257 8.27 5.53 11.63
C ILE A 257 9.52 5.13 12.41
N ARG A 258 10.21 6.15 12.92
CA ARG A 258 11.23 6.01 13.96
C ARG A 258 10.54 6.23 15.29
N ASP A 259 10.41 5.16 16.05
CA ASP A 259 9.65 5.10 17.28
C ASP A 259 10.11 6.17 18.30
N GLY A 260 9.21 7.04 18.73
CA GLY A 260 9.49 8.18 19.63
C GLY A 260 10.14 9.40 18.97
N GLU A 261 10.52 9.36 17.67
CA GLU A 261 11.12 10.50 16.96
C GLU A 261 10.13 11.22 16.04
N ASN A 262 9.42 10.46 15.18
CA ASN A 262 8.45 11.00 14.22
C ASN A 262 7.10 10.30 14.24
N GLY A 263 6.86 9.44 15.25
CA GLY A 263 5.64 8.67 15.44
C GLY A 263 5.86 7.54 16.43
N TYR A 264 4.87 6.67 16.56
CA TYR A 264 4.92 5.54 17.49
C TYR A 264 4.54 4.23 16.81
N LEU A 265 5.31 3.18 17.13
CA LEU A 265 5.10 1.83 16.61
C LEU A 265 4.53 0.92 17.70
N LEU A 266 3.34 0.41 17.45
CA LEU A 266 2.64 -0.55 18.30
C LEU A 266 3.02 -2.00 17.94
N PRO A 267 2.83 -2.96 18.86
CA PRO A 267 2.82 -4.39 18.51
C PRO A 267 1.86 -4.67 17.33
N LEU A 268 2.05 -5.81 16.66
CA LEU A 268 1.22 -6.19 15.50
C LEU A 268 -0.27 -6.34 15.88
N VAL A 269 -0.54 -6.81 17.09
CA VAL A 269 -1.88 -6.94 17.67
C VAL A 269 -1.87 -6.23 19.02
N PRO A 270 -2.08 -4.90 19.05
CA PRO A 270 -2.03 -4.14 20.28
C PRO A 270 -3.29 -4.33 21.12
N THR A 271 -3.16 -4.16 22.42
CA THR A 271 -4.28 -3.96 23.34
C THR A 271 -4.77 -2.50 23.29
N ALA A 272 -5.99 -2.24 23.75
CA ALA A 272 -6.49 -0.88 23.88
C ALA A 272 -5.60 -0.04 24.81
N SER A 273 -5.07 -0.62 25.89
CA SER A 273 -4.15 0.07 26.82
C SER A 273 -2.87 0.54 26.11
N GLU A 274 -2.22 -0.30 25.32
CA GLU A 274 -1.01 0.08 24.57
C GLU A 274 -1.27 1.22 23.58
N VAL A 275 -2.46 1.24 22.96
CA VAL A 275 -2.84 2.35 22.07
C VAL A 275 -3.09 3.62 22.86
N LEU A 276 -3.77 3.54 24.01
CA LEU A 276 -4.03 4.68 24.89
C LEU A 276 -2.74 5.28 25.45
N ASP A 277 -1.78 4.46 25.84
CA ASP A 277 -0.47 4.89 26.30
C ASP A 277 0.29 5.63 25.18
N ALA A 278 0.27 5.08 23.97
CA ALA A 278 0.89 5.72 22.80
C ALA A 278 0.21 7.06 22.46
N ILE A 279 -1.11 7.15 22.53
CA ILE A 279 -1.86 8.42 22.38
C ILE A 279 -1.41 9.44 23.44
N GLN A 280 -1.35 9.02 24.71
CA GLN A 280 -0.97 9.91 25.81
C GLN A 280 0.45 10.45 25.63
N VAL A 281 1.40 9.60 25.27
CA VAL A 281 2.78 9.99 25.01
C VAL A 281 2.86 10.92 23.80
N ALA A 282 2.17 10.59 22.70
CA ALA A 282 2.16 11.38 21.47
C ALA A 282 1.62 12.81 21.68
N LEU A 283 0.59 12.97 22.50
CA LEU A 283 0.01 14.28 22.82
C LEU A 283 0.89 15.13 23.76
N SER A 284 1.71 14.48 24.59
CA SER A 284 2.61 15.17 25.55
C SER A 284 4.00 15.46 24.96
N THR A 285 4.34 14.88 23.82
CA THR A 285 5.67 14.98 23.20
C THR A 285 5.65 15.89 21.96
N LYS A 286 6.60 16.81 21.86
CA LYS A 286 6.77 17.62 20.66
C LYS A 286 7.64 16.87 19.64
N LEU A 287 7.01 16.14 18.74
CA LEU A 287 7.70 15.42 17.66
C LEU A 287 7.95 16.30 16.45
N LYS A 288 9.02 16.00 15.72
CA LYS A 288 9.32 16.59 14.42
C LYS A 288 8.86 15.62 13.32
N ILE A 289 7.70 15.88 12.75
CA ILE A 289 7.18 15.08 11.65
C ILE A 289 7.84 15.57 10.34
N ASN A 290 8.51 14.67 9.67
CA ASN A 290 9.10 14.92 8.35
C ASN A 290 8.25 14.24 7.28
N SER A 291 8.21 14.85 6.09
CA SER A 291 7.60 14.21 4.92
C SER A 291 8.21 12.84 4.66
N SER A 292 7.41 11.91 4.17
CA SER A 292 7.83 10.56 3.82
C SER A 292 8.89 10.51 2.72
N GLY A 293 8.93 11.52 1.86
CA GLY A 293 9.77 11.55 0.66
C GLY A 293 9.36 10.53 -0.41
N LEU A 294 8.23 9.86 -0.24
CA LEU A 294 7.73 8.84 -1.16
C LEU A 294 6.91 9.49 -2.29
N THR A 295 7.57 9.74 -3.41
CA THR A 295 6.99 10.43 -4.56
C THR A 295 6.78 9.50 -5.76
N TRP A 296 5.84 9.86 -6.62
CA TRP A 296 5.63 9.18 -7.90
C TRP A 296 6.84 9.25 -8.83
N ASP A 297 7.67 10.31 -8.74
CA ASP A 297 8.88 10.45 -9.54
C ASP A 297 9.92 9.37 -9.17
N ARG A 298 10.05 9.04 -7.89
CA ARG A 298 10.91 7.95 -7.42
C ARG A 298 10.46 6.61 -7.98
N ILE A 299 9.16 6.29 -7.88
CA ILE A 299 8.58 5.05 -8.41
C ILE A 299 8.73 4.98 -9.93
N THR A 300 8.46 6.09 -10.61
CA THR A 300 8.58 6.19 -12.07
C THR A 300 10.01 5.93 -12.51
N SER A 301 11.00 6.57 -11.88
CA SER A 301 12.42 6.39 -12.21
C SER A 301 12.85 4.92 -12.08
N MET A 302 12.45 4.25 -11.00
CA MET A 302 12.73 2.84 -10.76
C MET A 302 12.10 1.93 -11.84
N THR A 303 10.83 2.14 -12.11
CA THR A 303 10.10 1.33 -13.14
C THR A 303 10.66 1.57 -14.54
N ILE A 304 11.03 2.80 -14.87
CA ILE A 304 11.67 3.16 -16.15
C ILE A 304 13.05 2.50 -16.30
N GLN A 305 13.80 2.42 -15.21
CA GLN A 305 15.09 1.72 -15.23
C GLN A 305 14.88 0.24 -15.59
N ASP A 306 13.95 -0.44 -14.91
CA ASP A 306 13.64 -1.84 -15.21
C ASP A 306 13.19 -2.03 -16.68
N LEU A 307 12.35 -1.14 -17.21
CA LEU A 307 11.90 -1.20 -18.61
C LEU A 307 13.05 -1.01 -19.63
N ARG A 308 14.02 -0.14 -19.33
CA ARG A 308 15.21 0.05 -20.17
C ARG A 308 16.11 -1.18 -20.15
N GLU A 309 16.32 -1.78 -18.98
CA GLU A 309 17.12 -3.00 -18.85
C GLU A 309 16.48 -4.17 -19.60
N ILE A 310 15.15 -4.33 -19.48
CA ILE A 310 14.39 -5.32 -20.26
C ILE A 310 14.58 -5.10 -21.77
N GLN A 311 14.51 -3.87 -22.24
CA GLN A 311 14.69 -3.54 -23.65
C GLN A 311 16.09 -3.89 -24.13
N THR A 312 17.13 -3.51 -23.37
CA THR A 312 18.53 -3.80 -23.70
C THR A 312 18.78 -5.30 -23.79
N ASN A 313 18.27 -6.08 -22.83
CA ASN A 313 18.42 -7.53 -22.82
C ASN A 313 17.75 -8.18 -24.06
N LYS A 314 16.58 -7.67 -24.45
CA LYS A 314 15.88 -8.14 -25.66
C LYS A 314 16.68 -7.89 -26.93
N GLU A 315 17.34 -6.74 -27.05
CA GLU A 315 18.16 -6.40 -28.22
C GLU A 315 19.43 -7.26 -28.30
N LEU A 316 20.00 -7.65 -27.16
CA LEU A 316 21.16 -8.54 -27.08
C LEU A 316 20.83 -10.00 -27.46
N THR A 317 19.65 -10.48 -27.09
CA THR A 317 19.20 -11.85 -27.38
C THR A 317 18.65 -12.02 -28.81
N SER A 318 18.42 -10.92 -29.53
CA SER A 318 17.90 -10.92 -30.92
C SER A 318 19.02 -10.86 -31.97
N LYS A 319 20.29 -10.75 -31.55
CA LYS A 319 21.50 -10.80 -32.38
C LYS A 319 22.15 -12.17 -32.31
#